data_7e3d2efbc34c5cdc2b3791942441e7d6
#
_entry.id   7e3d2efbc34c5cdc2b3791942441e7d6
#
_cell.length_a   1.000
_cell.length_b   1.000
_cell.length_c   1.000
_cell.angle_alpha   90.00
_cell.angle_beta   90.00
_cell.angle_gamma   90.00
#
_symmetry.space_group_name_H-M   'P 1'
#
loop_
_entity.id
_entity.type
_entity.pdbx_description
1 polymer ?
#
loop_
_entity_poly.entity_id
_entity_poly.type
_entity_poly.pdbx_seq_one_letter_code
_entity_poly.pdbx_strand_id
1 'polypeptide(L)'
;MAAGQASMSIRKIPIFYLWAFLGTVAAYLFRLVLARSLAPETYGAFYAVIGFLSFLLIFNDFGLGPAFFFYFAKWRNSPRKARSVFTFVMLAYLFTAFLLGAMLFFFHDWLALNYFHNPSLSRPLLYFSSLFVFTGISVLVTNYYGITGRLGRYASFTNVRTILMLLLSILVMLFAPAEQLLTLYFGAWLASFALTLILYALGVPFLELLTARVDRDVAASVWRYATFMFLSAAGGVLLTNLDVLFITYFRPPIEVGFYAIAIPLAGLFLVLTEPLSIFLQPVIIHHHHRRSTARLRSVLSSIYNAGVFFLLPFTLLLAVFSREAIIVMFGPEYAAASVALSILSVCFFFRALQSLNFAFLYGTGRLRAQMHIIWVGVVVNTVLNALLIPRYGFVAAAWNTLAAFLLMFIVSFFVLWRAFGIVLPVRNWLATTILSIVLLLVVAWLKGSLALPLYPKALVIGFIFIAAYIGIGIFALRIVRWQQLRQLASALLSALGSKEK
;
A
#
# COMPACT_ATOMS: atom_id res chain seq x y z
N MET A 1 16.13 -6.93 -27.01
CA MET A 1 16.50 -7.77 -25.84
C MET A 1 15.29 -7.97 -24.96
N ALA A 2 14.41 -8.88 -25.32
CA ALA A 2 13.17 -9.17 -24.61
C ALA A 2 12.94 -10.67 -24.66
N ALA A 3 13.75 -11.43 -23.90
CA ALA A 3 13.57 -12.86 -23.77
C ALA A 3 13.82 -13.25 -22.31
N GLY A 4 12.77 -13.22 -21.50
CA GLY A 4 12.83 -13.66 -20.10
C GLY A 4 11.69 -13.19 -19.21
N GLN A 5 10.70 -12.47 -19.71
CA GLN A 5 9.46 -12.31 -18.98
C GLN A 5 8.73 -13.66 -19.07
N ALA A 6 8.76 -14.43 -17.99
CA ALA A 6 7.90 -15.59 -17.83
C ALA A 6 6.48 -15.12 -18.17
N SER A 7 5.94 -15.61 -19.31
CA SER A 7 4.56 -15.34 -19.71
C SER A 7 3.69 -15.75 -18.52
N MET A 8 3.10 -14.78 -17.87
CA MET A 8 2.14 -15.04 -16.82
C MET A 8 0.95 -15.67 -17.52
N SER A 9 0.88 -17.01 -17.51
CA SER A 9 -0.23 -17.73 -18.12
C SER A 9 -1.51 -17.15 -17.56
N ILE A 10 -2.42 -16.73 -18.44
CA ILE A 10 -3.75 -16.15 -18.08
C ILE A 10 -4.46 -17.04 -17.05
N ARG A 11 -4.23 -18.35 -17.08
CA ARG A 11 -4.75 -19.32 -16.10
C ARG A 11 -4.26 -19.12 -14.66
N LYS A 12 -3.14 -18.41 -14.43
CA LYS A 12 -2.59 -18.16 -13.07
C LYS A 12 -3.04 -16.82 -12.48
N ILE A 13 -3.63 -15.94 -13.26
CA ILE A 13 -4.14 -14.64 -12.82
C ILE A 13 -5.20 -14.79 -11.69
N PRO A 14 -6.22 -15.68 -11.80
CA PRO A 14 -7.20 -15.86 -10.74
C PRO A 14 -6.60 -16.29 -9.40
N ILE A 15 -5.57 -17.13 -9.42
CA ILE A 15 -4.88 -17.59 -8.20
C ILE A 15 -4.18 -16.43 -7.51
N PHE A 16 -3.56 -15.51 -8.27
CA PHE A 16 -2.92 -14.33 -7.72
C PHE A 16 -3.93 -13.40 -7.03
N TYR A 17 -5.06 -13.12 -7.69
CA TYR A 17 -6.13 -12.31 -7.12
C TYR A 17 -6.79 -12.95 -5.89
N LEU A 18 -6.97 -14.26 -5.92
CA LEU A 18 -7.50 -15.01 -4.77
C LEU A 18 -6.60 -14.84 -3.54
N TRP A 19 -5.29 -15.03 -3.70
CA TRP A 19 -4.33 -14.81 -2.61
C TRP A 19 -4.34 -13.36 -2.13
N ALA A 20 -4.35 -12.39 -3.04
CA ALA A 20 -4.39 -10.97 -2.68
C ALA A 20 -5.69 -10.63 -1.91
N PHE A 21 -6.83 -11.15 -2.33
CA PHE A 21 -8.10 -10.98 -1.64
C PHE A 21 -8.08 -11.60 -0.23
N LEU A 22 -7.66 -12.87 -0.11
CA LEU A 22 -7.56 -13.55 1.18
C LEU A 22 -6.60 -12.83 2.13
N GLY A 23 -5.45 -12.37 1.64
CA GLY A 23 -4.50 -11.58 2.42
C GLY A 23 -5.07 -10.24 2.89
N THR A 24 -5.81 -9.55 2.03
CA THR A 24 -6.46 -8.28 2.38
C THR A 24 -7.53 -8.50 3.45
N VAL A 25 -8.40 -9.49 3.29
CA VAL A 25 -9.41 -9.85 4.29
C VAL A 25 -8.75 -10.21 5.63
N ALA A 26 -7.70 -11.05 5.60
CA ALA A 26 -6.97 -11.43 6.81
C ALA A 26 -6.33 -10.22 7.51
N ALA A 27 -5.78 -9.27 6.76
CA ALA A 27 -5.21 -8.04 7.31
C ALA A 27 -6.27 -7.16 7.99
N TYR A 28 -7.47 -7.07 7.43
CA TYR A 28 -8.59 -6.35 8.06
C TYR A 28 -9.10 -7.05 9.31
N LEU A 29 -9.29 -8.37 9.26
CA LEU A 29 -9.70 -9.17 10.42
C LEU A 29 -8.69 -9.08 11.54
N PHE A 30 -7.38 -9.11 11.23
CA PHE A 30 -6.33 -8.89 12.22
C PHE A 30 -6.50 -7.55 12.95
N ARG A 31 -6.75 -6.45 12.21
CA ARG A 31 -6.99 -5.14 12.79
C ARG A 31 -8.22 -5.11 13.69
N LEU A 32 -9.29 -5.79 13.27
CA LEU A 32 -10.52 -5.92 14.06
C LEU A 32 -10.27 -6.70 15.36
N VAL A 33 -9.53 -7.80 15.29
CA VAL A 33 -9.15 -8.60 16.48
C VAL A 33 -8.39 -7.73 17.48
N LEU A 34 -7.38 -6.98 17.01
CA LEU A 34 -6.62 -6.09 17.87
C LEU A 34 -7.48 -4.97 18.46
N ALA A 35 -8.28 -4.30 17.66
CA ALA A 35 -9.11 -3.18 18.11
C ALA A 35 -10.22 -3.61 19.09
N ARG A 36 -10.69 -4.85 19.00
CA ARG A 36 -11.69 -5.41 19.91
C ARG A 36 -11.10 -5.97 21.21
N SER A 37 -9.80 -6.28 21.23
CA SER A 37 -9.12 -6.86 22.38
C SER A 37 -8.25 -5.87 23.15
N LEU A 38 -7.85 -4.77 22.55
CA LEU A 38 -6.99 -3.76 23.13
C LEU A 38 -7.75 -2.44 23.33
N ALA A 39 -7.45 -1.75 24.42
CA ALA A 39 -7.87 -0.36 24.58
C ALA A 39 -7.25 0.52 23.47
N PRO A 40 -7.91 1.63 23.06
CA PRO A 40 -7.42 2.49 21.98
C PRO A 40 -6.00 2.99 22.13
N GLU A 41 -5.57 3.26 23.37
CA GLU A 41 -4.22 3.68 23.69
C GLU A 41 -3.19 2.57 23.45
N THR A 42 -3.51 1.35 23.89
CA THR A 42 -2.64 0.16 23.69
C THR A 42 -2.58 -0.24 22.22
N TYR A 43 -3.71 -0.13 21.51
CA TYR A 43 -3.78 -0.31 20.06
C TYR A 43 -2.88 0.73 19.34
N GLY A 44 -2.94 1.98 19.78
CA GLY A 44 -2.08 3.04 19.27
C GLY A 44 -0.60 2.77 19.51
N ALA A 45 -0.23 2.31 20.72
CA ALA A 45 1.14 1.92 21.03
C ALA A 45 1.64 0.76 20.14
N PHE A 46 0.79 -0.23 19.84
CA PHE A 46 1.11 -1.28 18.89
C PHE A 46 1.45 -0.73 17.50
N TYR A 47 0.57 0.13 16.94
CA TYR A 47 0.78 0.68 15.61
C TYR A 47 1.88 1.75 15.54
N ALA A 48 2.19 2.42 16.64
CA ALA A 48 3.36 3.28 16.76
C ALA A 48 4.66 2.50 16.53
N VAL A 49 4.82 1.36 17.20
CA VAL A 49 5.98 0.46 17.01
C VAL A 49 6.02 -0.09 15.59
N ILE A 50 4.89 -0.59 15.06
CA ILE A 50 4.85 -1.11 13.69
C ILE A 50 5.19 -0.04 12.65
N GLY A 51 4.72 1.20 12.83
CA GLY A 51 5.05 2.34 11.96
C GLY A 51 6.55 2.67 11.99
N PHE A 52 7.14 2.71 13.19
CA PHE A 52 8.57 2.91 13.38
C PHE A 52 9.40 1.80 12.73
N LEU A 53 9.04 0.55 12.96
CA LEU A 53 9.72 -0.60 12.34
C LEU A 53 9.58 -0.56 10.81
N SER A 54 8.40 -0.22 10.29
CA SER A 54 8.17 -0.08 8.85
C SER A 54 9.04 0.99 8.20
N PHE A 55 9.31 2.08 8.93
CA PHE A 55 10.29 3.08 8.52
C PHE A 55 11.72 2.52 8.49
N LEU A 56 12.14 1.79 9.52
CA LEU A 56 13.48 1.19 9.57
C LEU A 56 13.68 0.12 8.49
N LEU A 57 12.62 -0.60 8.09
CA LEU A 57 12.69 -1.62 7.04
C LEU A 57 13.08 -1.06 5.67
N ILE A 58 12.91 0.24 5.41
CA ILE A 58 13.41 0.90 4.19
C ILE A 58 14.95 0.78 4.12
N PHE A 59 15.60 1.01 5.26
CA PHE A 59 17.05 0.94 5.37
C PHE A 59 17.55 -0.50 5.38
N ASN A 60 16.74 -1.46 5.87
CA ASN A 60 17.05 -2.88 5.77
C ASN A 60 17.05 -3.35 4.33
N ASP A 61 16.05 -2.97 3.53
CA ASP A 61 15.99 -3.34 2.10
C ASP A 61 17.03 -2.59 1.26
N PHE A 62 17.23 -1.32 1.52
CA PHE A 62 18.15 -0.42 0.79
C PHE A 62 18.11 -0.59 -0.75
N GLY A 63 16.96 -0.99 -1.31
CA GLY A 63 16.79 -1.30 -2.73
C GLY A 63 17.43 -2.61 -3.18
N LEU A 64 17.89 -3.45 -2.26
CA LEU A 64 18.49 -4.76 -2.52
C LEU A 64 17.50 -5.74 -3.14
N GLY A 65 16.21 -5.71 -2.73
CA GLY A 65 15.17 -6.57 -3.28
C GLY A 65 15.00 -6.43 -4.79
N PRO A 66 14.70 -5.23 -5.31
CA PRO A 66 14.65 -4.96 -6.75
C PRO A 66 15.97 -5.25 -7.47
N ALA A 67 17.12 -4.93 -6.85
CA ALA A 67 18.43 -5.21 -7.44
C ALA A 67 18.68 -6.71 -7.58
N PHE A 68 18.35 -7.49 -6.55
CA PHE A 68 18.42 -8.95 -6.59
C PHE A 68 17.53 -9.50 -7.70
N PHE A 69 16.27 -9.08 -7.76
CA PHE A 69 15.34 -9.54 -8.79
C PHE A 69 15.88 -9.30 -10.21
N PHE A 70 16.39 -8.09 -10.47
CA PHE A 70 16.92 -7.71 -11.78
C PHE A 70 18.19 -8.48 -12.15
N TYR A 71 19.22 -8.48 -11.29
CA TYR A 71 20.51 -9.05 -11.64
C TYR A 71 20.54 -10.57 -11.57
N PHE A 72 19.82 -11.19 -10.65
CA PHE A 72 19.70 -12.64 -10.60
C PHE A 72 18.97 -13.19 -11.84
N ALA A 73 17.92 -12.51 -12.28
CA ALA A 73 17.22 -12.83 -13.53
C ALA A 73 18.12 -12.62 -14.76
N LYS A 74 18.86 -11.50 -14.80
CA LYS A 74 19.79 -11.16 -15.90
C LYS A 74 20.90 -12.21 -16.08
N TRP A 75 21.44 -12.72 -14.98
CA TRP A 75 22.55 -13.67 -15.00
C TRP A 75 22.12 -15.12 -14.73
N ARG A 76 20.84 -15.43 -14.89
CA ARG A 76 20.30 -16.78 -14.68
C ARG A 76 21.05 -17.88 -15.45
N ASN A 77 21.52 -17.57 -16.67
CA ASN A 77 22.28 -18.50 -17.52
C ASN A 77 23.79 -18.56 -17.18
N SER A 78 24.24 -17.81 -16.19
CA SER A 78 25.62 -17.78 -15.71
C SER A 78 25.66 -18.15 -14.22
N PRO A 79 25.72 -19.46 -13.86
CA PRO A 79 25.56 -19.91 -12.46
C PRO A 79 26.52 -19.22 -11.49
N ARG A 80 27.78 -18.99 -11.90
CA ARG A 80 28.75 -18.30 -11.06
C ARG A 80 28.35 -16.88 -10.70
N LYS A 81 27.84 -16.08 -11.69
CA LYS A 81 27.37 -14.71 -11.46
C LYS A 81 26.07 -14.68 -10.68
N ALA A 82 25.13 -15.57 -10.98
CA ALA A 82 23.86 -15.67 -10.25
C ALA A 82 24.09 -16.00 -8.77
N ARG A 83 24.98 -16.97 -8.46
CA ARG A 83 25.38 -17.30 -7.08
C ARG A 83 26.08 -16.12 -6.41
N SER A 84 26.99 -15.42 -7.11
CA SER A 84 27.63 -14.21 -6.59
C SER A 84 26.63 -13.12 -6.22
N VAL A 85 25.58 -12.87 -7.04
CA VAL A 85 24.49 -11.94 -6.71
C VAL A 85 23.78 -12.38 -5.44
N PHE A 86 23.39 -13.65 -5.35
CA PHE A 86 22.70 -14.19 -4.18
C PHE A 86 23.52 -14.01 -2.90
N THR A 87 24.79 -14.44 -2.94
CA THR A 87 25.70 -14.34 -1.80
C THR A 87 25.91 -12.88 -1.38
N PHE A 88 26.17 -11.97 -2.35
CA PHE A 88 26.34 -10.54 -2.04
C PHE A 88 25.11 -9.94 -1.38
N VAL A 89 23.93 -10.16 -1.96
CA VAL A 89 22.67 -9.58 -1.42
C VAL A 89 22.34 -10.18 -0.07
N MET A 90 22.57 -11.48 0.14
CA MET A 90 22.40 -12.13 1.45
C MET A 90 23.30 -11.50 2.51
N LEU A 91 24.59 -11.32 2.21
CA LEU A 91 25.53 -10.66 3.14
C LEU A 91 25.16 -9.21 3.39
N ALA A 92 24.70 -8.48 2.38
CA ALA A 92 24.23 -7.11 2.53
C ALA A 92 22.99 -7.03 3.45
N TYR A 93 22.02 -7.94 3.29
CA TYR A 93 20.87 -8.01 4.21
C TYR A 93 21.27 -8.38 5.63
N LEU A 94 22.20 -9.31 5.82
CA LEU A 94 22.69 -9.66 7.16
C LEU A 94 23.44 -8.49 7.80
N PHE A 95 24.19 -7.74 7.02
CA PHE A 95 24.89 -6.54 7.50
C PHE A 95 23.91 -5.42 7.91
N THR A 96 22.93 -5.09 7.06
CA THR A 96 21.91 -4.09 7.42
C THR A 96 21.05 -4.54 8.60
N ALA A 97 20.70 -5.83 8.65
CA ALA A 97 19.98 -6.41 9.77
C ALA A 97 20.76 -6.36 11.07
N PHE A 98 22.09 -6.62 11.01
CA PHE A 98 22.96 -6.49 12.18
C PHE A 98 23.00 -5.04 12.68
N LEU A 99 23.20 -4.06 11.78
CA LEU A 99 23.24 -2.65 12.18
C LEU A 99 21.94 -2.18 12.83
N LEU A 100 20.80 -2.46 12.19
CA LEU A 100 19.49 -2.05 12.69
C LEU A 100 19.07 -2.85 13.93
N GLY A 101 19.40 -4.14 13.97
CA GLY A 101 19.19 -4.99 15.14
C GLY A 101 20.02 -4.54 16.33
N ALA A 102 21.29 -4.23 16.12
CA ALA A 102 22.16 -3.68 17.16
C ALA A 102 21.67 -2.31 17.64
N MET A 103 21.22 -1.45 16.74
CA MET A 103 20.60 -0.18 17.10
C MET A 103 19.39 -0.40 18.02
N LEU A 104 18.45 -1.28 17.68
CA LEU A 104 17.32 -1.58 18.55
C LEU A 104 17.77 -2.24 19.85
N PHE A 105 18.74 -3.16 19.82
CA PHE A 105 19.25 -3.86 21.00
C PHE A 105 19.83 -2.90 22.03
N PHE A 106 20.62 -1.91 21.60
CA PHE A 106 21.27 -0.98 22.54
C PHE A 106 20.37 0.21 22.92
N PHE A 107 19.43 0.61 22.07
CA PHE A 107 18.61 1.79 22.26
C PHE A 107 17.14 1.50 22.62
N HIS A 108 16.74 0.23 22.86
CA HIS A 108 15.33 -0.12 23.12
C HIS A 108 14.72 0.63 24.31
N ASP A 109 15.45 0.76 25.42
CA ASP A 109 15.01 1.50 26.61
C ASP A 109 14.89 3.00 26.33
N TRP A 110 15.89 3.55 25.68
CA TRP A 110 15.89 4.98 25.31
C TRP A 110 14.72 5.28 24.37
N LEU A 111 14.48 4.44 23.38
CA LEU A 111 13.35 4.59 22.45
C LEU A 111 12.01 4.49 23.20
N ALA A 112 11.86 3.48 24.07
CA ALA A 112 10.65 3.31 24.84
C ALA A 112 10.33 4.52 25.73
N LEU A 113 11.33 5.09 26.38
CA LEU A 113 11.16 6.21 27.31
C LEU A 113 11.03 7.56 26.59
N ASN A 114 11.92 7.86 25.62
CA ASN A 114 12.06 9.22 25.07
C ASN A 114 11.34 9.41 23.74
N TYR A 115 11.11 8.34 22.96
CA TYR A 115 10.42 8.44 21.66
C TYR A 115 8.96 7.97 21.75
N PHE A 116 8.73 6.81 22.35
CA PHE A 116 7.37 6.26 22.48
C PHE A 116 6.66 6.73 23.76
N HIS A 117 7.37 7.31 24.72
CA HIS A 117 6.86 7.74 26.03
C HIS A 117 6.10 6.62 26.77
N ASN A 118 6.51 5.37 26.53
CA ASN A 118 5.86 4.18 27.10
C ASN A 118 6.91 3.10 27.46
N PRO A 119 7.26 2.98 28.75
CA PRO A 119 8.26 2.00 29.22
C PRO A 119 7.91 0.54 28.91
N SER A 120 6.61 0.21 28.79
CA SER A 120 6.19 -1.16 28.51
C SER A 120 6.62 -1.69 27.14
N LEU A 121 7.01 -0.79 26.23
CA LEU A 121 7.48 -1.12 24.88
C LEU A 121 8.96 -1.53 24.81
N SER A 122 9.73 -1.39 25.92
CA SER A 122 11.15 -1.73 25.96
C SER A 122 11.40 -3.19 25.54
N ARG A 123 10.75 -4.16 26.21
CA ARG A 123 10.89 -5.58 25.86
C ARG A 123 10.44 -5.93 24.44
N PRO A 124 9.26 -5.50 23.96
CA PRO A 124 8.88 -5.66 22.56
C PRO A 124 9.91 -5.13 21.56
N LEU A 125 10.46 -3.94 21.76
CA LEU A 125 11.48 -3.35 20.90
C LEU A 125 12.75 -4.22 20.87
N LEU A 126 13.16 -4.75 22.02
CA LEU A 126 14.28 -5.68 22.10
C LEU A 126 14.05 -6.94 21.26
N TYR A 127 12.87 -7.55 21.32
CA TYR A 127 12.54 -8.74 20.51
C TYR A 127 12.57 -8.43 19.00
N PHE A 128 12.19 -7.22 18.60
CA PHE A 128 12.23 -6.79 17.21
C PHE A 128 13.62 -6.55 16.66
N SER A 129 14.67 -6.60 17.47
CA SER A 129 16.06 -6.61 16.98
C SER A 129 16.32 -7.73 15.96
N SER A 130 15.64 -8.87 16.12
CA SER A 130 15.72 -10.02 15.22
C SER A 130 14.88 -9.88 13.93
N LEU A 131 13.93 -8.96 13.90
CA LEU A 131 12.99 -8.78 12.76
C LEU A 131 13.71 -8.56 11.43
N PHE A 132 14.78 -7.76 11.45
CA PHE A 132 15.50 -7.36 10.22
C PHE A 132 16.14 -8.55 9.51
N VAL A 133 16.58 -9.57 10.26
CA VAL A 133 17.07 -10.83 9.69
C VAL A 133 15.94 -11.57 8.96
N PHE A 134 14.78 -11.73 9.64
CA PHE A 134 13.64 -12.41 9.02
C PHE A 134 13.13 -11.70 7.79
N THR A 135 13.05 -10.37 7.80
CA THR A 135 12.55 -9.59 6.66
C THR A 135 13.53 -9.62 5.48
N GLY A 136 14.84 -9.45 5.69
CA GLY A 136 15.82 -9.52 4.62
C GLY A 136 15.84 -10.87 3.90
N ILE A 137 15.86 -11.98 4.67
CA ILE A 137 15.79 -13.33 4.10
C ILE A 137 14.44 -13.57 3.40
N SER A 138 13.33 -13.06 3.95
CA SER A 138 12.01 -13.17 3.33
C SER A 138 11.94 -12.53 1.95
N VAL A 139 12.58 -11.37 1.76
CA VAL A 139 12.66 -10.70 0.45
C VAL A 139 13.45 -11.53 -0.55
N LEU A 140 14.58 -12.13 -0.14
CA LEU A 140 15.36 -13.03 -0.98
C LEU A 140 14.55 -14.26 -1.40
N VAL A 141 13.90 -14.94 -0.45
CA VAL A 141 13.07 -16.13 -0.70
C VAL A 141 11.93 -15.81 -1.66
N THR A 142 11.22 -14.71 -1.40
CA THR A 142 10.08 -14.29 -2.24
C THR A 142 10.55 -13.99 -3.66
N ASN A 143 11.59 -13.19 -3.83
CA ASN A 143 12.12 -12.83 -5.15
C ASN A 143 12.68 -14.04 -5.90
N TYR A 144 13.33 -14.99 -5.21
CA TYR A 144 13.80 -16.24 -5.81
C TYR A 144 12.63 -17.02 -6.44
N TYR A 145 11.50 -17.14 -5.76
CA TYR A 145 10.31 -17.78 -6.34
C TYR A 145 9.74 -17.03 -7.55
N GLY A 146 9.75 -15.71 -7.52
CA GLY A 146 9.34 -14.88 -8.66
C GLY A 146 10.20 -15.12 -9.89
N ILE A 147 11.55 -15.12 -9.72
CA ILE A 147 12.52 -15.31 -10.81
C ILE A 147 12.50 -16.75 -11.35
N THR A 148 12.34 -17.74 -10.49
CA THR A 148 12.28 -19.16 -10.90
C THR A 148 10.94 -19.59 -11.49
N GLY A 149 9.97 -18.66 -11.62
CA GLY A 149 8.65 -18.92 -12.21
C GLY A 149 7.69 -19.70 -11.30
N ARG A 150 8.02 -19.86 -10.01
CA ARG A 150 7.15 -20.48 -9.01
C ARG A 150 6.12 -19.48 -8.49
N LEU A 151 5.31 -18.91 -9.40
CA LEU A 151 4.41 -17.79 -9.16
C LEU A 151 3.40 -18.03 -8.04
N GLY A 152 2.95 -19.27 -7.82
CA GLY A 152 2.07 -19.61 -6.70
C GLY A 152 2.72 -19.33 -5.34
N ARG A 153 3.97 -19.76 -5.15
CA ARG A 153 4.74 -19.50 -3.93
C ARG A 153 5.11 -18.03 -3.78
N TYR A 154 5.43 -17.35 -4.87
CA TYR A 154 5.65 -15.90 -4.88
C TYR A 154 4.42 -15.13 -4.39
N ALA A 155 3.25 -15.43 -4.96
CA ALA A 155 2.00 -14.74 -4.61
C ALA A 155 1.49 -15.09 -3.21
N SER A 156 1.69 -16.34 -2.74
CA SER A 156 1.18 -16.79 -1.45
C SER A 156 2.04 -16.34 -0.26
N PHE A 157 3.32 -16.05 -0.43
CA PHE A 157 4.26 -15.77 0.67
C PHE A 157 3.73 -14.73 1.66
N THR A 158 3.49 -13.51 1.19
CA THR A 158 3.02 -12.40 2.04
C THR A 158 1.62 -12.67 2.61
N ASN A 159 0.75 -13.30 1.82
CA ASN A 159 -0.63 -13.56 2.23
C ASN A 159 -0.71 -14.68 3.28
N VAL A 160 0.10 -15.74 3.16
CA VAL A 160 0.24 -16.79 4.19
C VAL A 160 0.74 -16.20 5.50
N ARG A 161 1.74 -15.32 5.45
CA ARG A 161 2.21 -14.61 6.64
C ARG A 161 1.08 -13.83 7.31
N THR A 162 0.28 -13.09 6.54
CA THR A 162 -0.85 -12.31 7.08
C THR A 162 -1.93 -13.20 7.68
N ILE A 163 -2.20 -14.35 7.06
CA ILE A 163 -3.14 -15.35 7.61
C ILE A 163 -2.58 -15.96 8.91
N LEU A 164 -1.30 -16.32 8.94
CA LEU A 164 -0.66 -16.82 10.17
C LEU A 164 -0.68 -15.78 11.29
N MET A 165 -0.42 -14.52 10.95
CA MET A 165 -0.50 -13.41 11.90
C MET A 165 -1.92 -13.28 12.48
N LEU A 166 -2.97 -13.38 11.66
CA LEU A 166 -4.36 -13.38 12.12
C LEU A 166 -4.64 -14.57 13.03
N LEU A 167 -4.28 -15.80 12.62
CA LEU A 167 -4.53 -17.01 13.40
C LEU A 167 -3.83 -16.97 14.76
N LEU A 168 -2.55 -16.59 14.78
CA LEU A 168 -1.81 -16.43 16.03
C LEU A 168 -2.42 -15.34 16.92
N SER A 169 -2.91 -14.25 16.33
CA SER A 169 -3.55 -13.17 17.08
C SER A 169 -4.91 -13.60 17.66
N ILE A 170 -5.67 -14.44 16.97
CA ILE A 170 -6.90 -15.03 17.52
C ILE A 170 -6.55 -15.95 18.72
N LEU A 171 -5.49 -16.75 18.61
CA LEU A 171 -5.04 -17.58 19.74
C LEU A 171 -4.63 -16.71 20.94
N VAL A 172 -3.89 -15.61 20.71
CA VAL A 172 -3.56 -14.65 21.77
C VAL A 172 -4.82 -14.07 22.39
N MET A 173 -5.79 -13.64 21.60
CA MET A 173 -7.06 -13.09 22.10
C MET A 173 -7.82 -14.07 22.99
N LEU A 174 -7.81 -15.38 22.65
CA LEU A 174 -8.58 -16.39 23.36
C LEU A 174 -7.91 -16.89 24.64
N PHE A 175 -6.59 -16.96 24.70
CA PHE A 175 -5.85 -17.66 25.73
C PHE A 175 -4.90 -16.78 26.56
N ALA A 176 -4.61 -15.55 26.13
CA ALA A 176 -3.65 -14.71 26.81
C ALA A 176 -4.26 -13.92 27.98
N PRO A 177 -3.52 -13.74 29.10
CA PRO A 177 -3.90 -12.82 30.14
C PRO A 177 -3.96 -11.38 29.64
N ALA A 178 -4.92 -10.59 30.14
CA ALA A 178 -5.14 -9.21 29.70
C ALA A 178 -3.88 -8.32 29.80
N GLU A 179 -3.08 -8.52 30.85
CA GLU A 179 -1.85 -7.74 31.10
C GLU A 179 -0.73 -7.99 30.07
N GLN A 180 -0.75 -9.15 29.40
CA GLN A 180 0.29 -9.56 28.47
C GLN A 180 -0.13 -9.45 27.00
N LEU A 181 -1.36 -9.05 26.72
CA LEU A 181 -1.92 -9.03 25.37
C LEU A 181 -1.02 -8.26 24.37
N LEU A 182 -0.57 -7.07 24.73
CA LEU A 182 0.28 -6.26 23.85
C LEU A 182 1.58 -6.98 23.49
N THR A 183 2.28 -7.52 24.48
CA THR A 183 3.55 -8.23 24.27
C THR A 183 3.36 -9.50 23.43
N LEU A 184 2.28 -10.25 23.69
CA LEU A 184 1.97 -11.47 22.94
C LEU A 184 1.51 -11.20 21.51
N TYR A 185 0.81 -10.07 21.25
CA TYR A 185 0.52 -9.66 19.88
C TYR A 185 1.77 -9.29 19.10
N PHE A 186 2.74 -8.63 19.71
CA PHE A 186 4.05 -8.40 19.09
C PHE A 186 4.78 -9.74 18.84
N GLY A 187 4.71 -10.68 19.80
CA GLY A 187 5.24 -12.02 19.62
C GLY A 187 4.58 -12.77 18.46
N ALA A 188 3.25 -12.74 18.37
CA ALA A 188 2.50 -13.34 17.26
C ALA A 188 2.88 -12.73 15.90
N TRP A 189 3.06 -11.40 15.86
CA TRP A 189 3.50 -10.70 14.67
C TRP A 189 4.90 -11.16 14.23
N LEU A 190 5.87 -11.22 15.13
CA LEU A 190 7.23 -11.70 14.87
C LEU A 190 7.24 -13.20 14.50
N ALA A 191 6.48 -14.02 15.22
CA ALA A 191 6.37 -15.45 14.95
C ALA A 191 5.78 -15.73 13.56
N SER A 192 4.87 -14.89 13.06
CA SER A 192 4.34 -15.01 11.70
C SER A 192 5.41 -14.88 10.62
N PHE A 193 6.41 -14.01 10.82
CA PHE A 193 7.57 -13.91 9.92
C PHE A 193 8.45 -15.16 10.00
N ALA A 194 8.79 -15.61 11.20
CA ALA A 194 9.65 -16.77 11.39
C ALA A 194 9.01 -18.05 10.81
N LEU A 195 7.74 -18.33 11.12
CA LEU A 195 7.02 -19.49 10.60
C LEU A 195 6.87 -19.46 9.08
N THR A 196 6.52 -18.30 8.51
CA THR A 196 6.43 -18.18 7.05
C THR A 196 7.79 -18.41 6.41
N LEU A 197 8.85 -17.83 6.98
CA LEU A 197 10.20 -18.02 6.47
C LEU A 197 10.59 -19.51 6.51
N ILE A 198 10.37 -20.21 7.60
CA ILE A 198 10.65 -21.65 7.73
C ILE A 198 9.91 -22.44 6.64
N LEU A 199 8.61 -22.19 6.46
CA LEU A 199 7.79 -22.89 5.46
C LEU A 199 8.29 -22.73 4.03
N TYR A 200 8.77 -21.53 3.68
CA TYR A 200 9.16 -21.22 2.31
C TYR A 200 10.67 -21.36 2.06
N ALA A 201 11.52 -21.20 3.07
CA ALA A 201 12.96 -21.31 2.93
C ALA A 201 13.41 -22.71 2.50
N LEU A 202 12.69 -23.76 2.93
CA LEU A 202 12.97 -25.15 2.54
C LEU A 202 12.97 -25.41 1.02
N GLY A 203 12.29 -24.55 0.25
CA GLY A 203 12.24 -24.66 -1.21
C GLY A 203 13.33 -23.89 -1.96
N VAL A 204 14.24 -23.22 -1.25
CA VAL A 204 15.36 -22.45 -1.81
C VAL A 204 16.66 -23.19 -1.52
N PRO A 205 17.50 -23.50 -2.52
CA PRO A 205 18.77 -24.22 -2.30
C PRO A 205 19.85 -23.29 -1.78
N PHE A 206 19.74 -22.82 -0.54
CA PHE A 206 20.67 -21.87 0.07
C PHE A 206 22.12 -22.33 0.03
N LEU A 207 22.37 -23.62 0.36
CA LEU A 207 23.71 -24.18 0.39
C LEU A 207 24.40 -24.11 -0.95
N GLU A 208 23.69 -24.39 -2.05
CA GLU A 208 24.24 -24.30 -3.39
C GLU A 208 24.46 -22.85 -3.84
N LEU A 209 23.58 -21.94 -3.42
CA LEU A 209 23.63 -20.54 -3.81
C LEU A 209 24.70 -19.75 -3.05
N LEU A 210 25.04 -20.13 -1.82
CA LEU A 210 26.02 -19.45 -0.98
C LEU A 210 27.48 -19.90 -1.22
N THR A 211 27.74 -20.90 -2.09
CA THR A 211 29.08 -21.44 -2.33
C THR A 211 29.99 -20.55 -3.17
N ALA A 212 29.47 -19.52 -3.82
CA ALA A 212 30.26 -18.67 -4.69
C ALA A 212 30.95 -17.52 -3.93
N ARG A 213 32.22 -17.27 -4.27
CA ARG A 213 32.89 -16.03 -3.88
C ARG A 213 32.19 -14.83 -4.52
N VAL A 214 32.06 -13.75 -3.77
CA VAL A 214 31.50 -12.50 -4.27
C VAL A 214 32.46 -11.89 -5.32
N ASP A 215 31.95 -11.76 -6.54
CA ASP A 215 32.64 -11.08 -7.63
C ASP A 215 32.45 -9.56 -7.44
N ARG A 216 33.56 -8.81 -7.42
CA ARG A 216 33.56 -7.36 -7.17
C ARG A 216 32.76 -6.57 -8.21
N ASP A 217 32.86 -6.94 -9.48
CA ASP A 217 32.13 -6.24 -10.56
C ASP A 217 30.62 -6.49 -10.47
N VAL A 218 30.25 -7.71 -10.09
CA VAL A 218 28.88 -8.08 -9.80
C VAL A 218 28.34 -7.28 -8.62
N ALA A 219 29.07 -7.26 -7.50
CA ALA A 219 28.71 -6.52 -6.29
C ALA A 219 28.56 -5.02 -6.56
N ALA A 220 29.50 -4.39 -7.26
CA ALA A 220 29.45 -2.98 -7.62
C ALA A 220 28.24 -2.64 -8.51
N SER A 221 27.92 -3.54 -9.45
CA SER A 221 26.75 -3.37 -10.32
C SER A 221 25.43 -3.45 -9.54
N VAL A 222 25.31 -4.45 -8.65
CA VAL A 222 24.13 -4.64 -7.78
C VAL A 222 23.97 -3.45 -6.85
N TRP A 223 25.05 -3.01 -6.19
CA TRP A 223 25.03 -1.90 -5.24
C TRP A 223 24.58 -0.59 -5.89
N ARG A 224 25.15 -0.23 -7.04
CA ARG A 224 24.76 0.98 -7.80
C ARG A 224 23.29 0.98 -8.17
N TYR A 225 22.80 -0.16 -8.60
CA TYR A 225 21.37 -0.30 -8.92
C TYR A 225 20.50 -0.24 -7.67
N ALA A 226 20.91 -0.89 -6.58
CA ALA A 226 20.20 -0.86 -5.29
C ALA A 226 20.08 0.57 -4.76
N THR A 227 21.16 1.36 -4.77
CA THR A 227 21.13 2.77 -4.34
C THR A 227 20.13 3.60 -5.17
N PHE A 228 20.10 3.40 -6.49
CA PHE A 228 19.11 4.07 -7.34
C PHE A 228 17.66 3.65 -7.01
N MET A 229 17.44 2.36 -6.81
CA MET A 229 16.14 1.82 -6.41
C MET A 229 15.70 2.32 -5.03
N PHE A 230 16.64 2.38 -4.08
CA PHE A 230 16.40 2.95 -2.75
C PHE A 230 15.89 4.39 -2.84
N LEU A 231 16.59 5.27 -3.56
CA LEU A 231 16.17 6.67 -3.73
C LEU A 231 14.80 6.79 -4.40
N SER A 232 14.47 5.86 -5.30
CA SER A 232 13.19 5.85 -6.00
C SER A 232 12.03 5.35 -5.11
N ALA A 233 12.28 4.37 -4.25
CA ALA A 233 11.25 3.74 -3.41
C ALA A 233 11.09 4.44 -2.05
N ALA A 234 12.18 4.95 -1.49
CA ALA A 234 12.19 5.57 -0.15
C ALA A 234 11.16 6.69 -0.01
N GLY A 235 11.03 7.55 -1.03
CA GLY A 235 10.04 8.63 -1.02
C GLY A 235 8.60 8.13 -0.82
N GLY A 236 8.22 7.03 -1.49
CA GLY A 236 6.88 6.45 -1.35
C GLY A 236 6.62 5.88 0.05
N VAL A 237 7.61 5.20 0.62
CA VAL A 237 7.48 4.63 1.98
C VAL A 237 7.53 5.72 3.05
N LEU A 238 8.34 6.76 2.86
CA LEU A 238 8.34 7.95 3.73
C LEU A 238 6.96 8.59 3.78
N LEU A 239 6.34 8.89 2.64
CA LEU A 239 5.00 9.47 2.57
C LEU A 239 3.92 8.66 3.31
N THR A 240 4.10 7.35 3.44
CA THR A 240 3.10 6.50 4.10
C THR A 240 3.35 6.28 5.58
N ASN A 241 4.54 6.54 6.08
CA ASN A 241 4.92 6.25 7.48
C ASN A 241 5.27 7.50 8.29
N LEU A 242 5.68 8.61 7.66
CA LEU A 242 6.10 9.82 8.38
C LEU A 242 5.02 10.35 9.31
N ASP A 243 3.76 10.34 8.90
CA ASP A 243 2.66 10.81 9.74
C ASP A 243 2.62 10.09 11.08
N VAL A 244 2.69 8.74 11.03
CA VAL A 244 2.69 7.90 12.24
C VAL A 244 3.90 8.19 13.12
N LEU A 245 5.08 8.41 12.52
CA LEU A 245 6.29 8.73 13.27
C LEU A 245 6.17 10.08 14.01
N PHE A 246 5.65 11.10 13.33
CA PHE A 246 5.43 12.42 13.94
C PHE A 246 4.35 12.39 15.01
N ILE A 247 3.22 11.70 14.78
CA ILE A 247 2.17 11.55 15.79
C ILE A 247 2.74 10.82 17.01
N THR A 248 3.50 9.72 16.81
CA THR A 248 4.12 8.95 17.90
C THR A 248 5.03 9.80 18.78
N TYR A 249 5.79 10.71 18.18
CA TYR A 249 6.74 11.53 18.92
C TYR A 249 6.07 12.70 19.68
N PHE A 250 5.09 13.36 19.03
CA PHE A 250 4.52 14.61 19.57
C PHE A 250 3.21 14.44 20.33
N ARG A 251 2.53 13.29 20.18
CA ARG A 251 1.15 13.11 20.66
C ARG A 251 0.98 11.78 21.41
N PRO A 252 -0.04 11.68 22.29
CA PRO A 252 -0.28 10.44 23.03
C PRO A 252 -0.62 9.27 22.08
N PRO A 253 -0.32 8.01 22.49
CA PRO A 253 -0.48 6.82 21.65
C PRO A 253 -1.90 6.61 21.11
N ILE A 254 -2.94 7.07 21.84
CA ILE A 254 -4.33 6.97 21.39
C ILE A 254 -4.56 7.67 20.03
N GLU A 255 -3.88 8.78 19.76
CA GLU A 255 -3.98 9.49 18.49
C GLU A 255 -3.38 8.69 17.34
N VAL A 256 -2.30 7.94 17.61
CA VAL A 256 -1.75 6.97 16.64
C VAL A 256 -2.79 5.89 16.34
N GLY A 257 -3.50 5.42 17.36
CA GLY A 257 -4.58 4.43 17.24
C GLY A 257 -5.70 4.92 16.32
N PHE A 258 -6.18 6.14 16.51
CA PHE A 258 -7.22 6.75 15.67
C PHE A 258 -6.75 6.88 14.21
N TYR A 259 -5.51 7.32 14.01
CA TYR A 259 -4.95 7.47 12.68
C TYR A 259 -4.73 6.11 11.98
N ALA A 260 -4.22 5.11 12.72
CA ALA A 260 -3.94 3.77 12.23
C ALA A 260 -5.21 2.98 11.82
N ILE A 261 -6.36 3.29 12.40
CA ILE A 261 -7.67 2.75 11.97
C ILE A 261 -8.17 3.43 10.71
N ALA A 262 -8.01 4.75 10.60
CA ALA A 262 -8.55 5.54 9.51
C ALA A 262 -7.85 5.25 8.16
N ILE A 263 -6.52 5.11 8.15
CA ILE A 263 -5.71 4.89 6.93
C ILE A 263 -6.19 3.68 6.10
N PRO A 264 -6.31 2.47 6.65
CA PRO A 264 -6.67 1.30 5.85
C PRO A 264 -8.08 1.36 5.28
N LEU A 265 -9.02 1.95 6.03
CA LEU A 265 -10.39 2.15 5.57
C LEU A 265 -10.43 3.11 4.37
N ALA A 266 -9.74 4.25 4.49
CA ALA A 266 -9.58 5.18 3.38
C ALA A 266 -8.84 4.54 2.20
N GLY A 267 -7.87 3.66 2.47
CA GLY A 267 -7.06 2.96 1.48
C GLY A 267 -7.76 1.87 0.68
N LEU A 268 -9.01 1.50 1.01
CA LEU A 268 -9.77 0.49 0.26
C LEU A 268 -9.88 0.83 -1.24
N PHE A 269 -9.92 2.11 -1.60
CA PHE A 269 -9.97 2.55 -3.00
C PHE A 269 -8.75 2.15 -3.81
N LEU A 270 -7.58 2.00 -3.18
CA LEU A 270 -6.35 1.61 -3.85
C LEU A 270 -6.36 0.17 -4.33
N VAL A 271 -7.16 -0.71 -3.70
CA VAL A 271 -7.31 -2.11 -4.12
C VAL A 271 -7.79 -2.21 -5.57
N LEU A 272 -8.57 -1.24 -6.03
CA LEU A 272 -9.06 -1.18 -7.42
C LEU A 272 -8.06 -0.49 -8.36
N THR A 273 -7.42 0.59 -7.91
CA THR A 273 -6.64 1.47 -8.79
C THR A 273 -5.18 1.04 -8.95
N GLU A 274 -4.56 0.43 -7.94
CA GLU A 274 -3.17 -0.02 -8.05
C GLU A 274 -2.99 -1.14 -9.09
N PRO A 275 -3.79 -2.23 -9.11
CA PRO A 275 -3.70 -3.21 -10.18
C PRO A 275 -4.00 -2.61 -11.56
N LEU A 276 -5.01 -1.73 -11.66
CA LEU A 276 -5.34 -1.06 -12.90
C LEU A 276 -4.15 -0.26 -13.44
N SER A 277 -3.43 0.44 -12.58
CA SER A 277 -2.22 1.20 -12.95
C SER A 277 -1.14 0.29 -13.55
N ILE A 278 -0.96 -0.91 -13.02
CA ILE A 278 0.00 -1.89 -13.55
C ILE A 278 -0.44 -2.42 -14.92
N PHE A 279 -1.73 -2.74 -15.10
CA PHE A 279 -2.26 -3.22 -16.37
C PHE A 279 -2.27 -2.16 -17.47
N LEU A 280 -2.34 -0.88 -17.11
CA LEU A 280 -2.28 0.21 -18.07
C LEU A 280 -0.87 0.43 -18.65
N GLN A 281 0.19 0.09 -17.93
CA GLN A 281 1.56 0.34 -18.37
C GLN A 281 1.88 -0.24 -19.76
N PRO A 282 1.60 -1.53 -20.07
CA PRO A 282 1.85 -2.08 -21.41
C PRO A 282 1.07 -1.35 -22.52
N VAL A 283 -0.18 -0.95 -22.25
CA VAL A 283 -1.04 -0.23 -23.19
C VAL A 283 -0.43 1.15 -23.51
N ILE A 284 0.03 1.85 -22.47
CA ILE A 284 0.65 3.17 -22.59
C ILE A 284 1.96 3.08 -23.37
N ILE A 285 2.82 2.11 -23.04
CA ILE A 285 4.09 1.85 -23.72
C ILE A 285 3.85 1.59 -25.21
N HIS A 286 2.89 0.73 -25.55
CA HIS A 286 2.56 0.40 -26.94
C HIS A 286 2.12 1.64 -27.75
N HIS A 287 1.22 2.45 -27.20
CA HIS A 287 0.77 3.66 -27.88
C HIS A 287 1.83 4.77 -27.94
N HIS A 288 2.71 4.84 -26.93
CA HIS A 288 3.83 5.76 -26.90
C HIS A 288 4.84 5.44 -27.98
N HIS A 289 5.23 4.17 -28.16
CA HIS A 289 6.12 3.73 -29.23
C HIS A 289 5.56 4.01 -30.64
N ARG A 290 4.24 3.91 -30.81
CA ARG A 290 3.56 4.26 -32.06
C ARG A 290 3.36 5.77 -32.26
N ARG A 291 3.90 6.62 -31.40
CA ARG A 291 3.76 8.09 -31.42
C ARG A 291 2.30 8.57 -31.51
N SER A 292 1.36 7.75 -31.04
CA SER A 292 -0.07 8.07 -31.12
C SER A 292 -0.54 8.88 -29.91
N THR A 293 -0.19 10.18 -29.88
CA THR A 293 -0.57 11.10 -28.79
C THR A 293 -2.09 11.23 -28.64
N ALA A 294 -2.83 11.20 -29.74
CA ALA A 294 -4.30 11.25 -29.72
C ALA A 294 -4.92 10.06 -28.97
N ARG A 295 -4.39 8.84 -29.19
CA ARG A 295 -4.84 7.64 -28.44
C ARG A 295 -4.44 7.69 -26.98
N LEU A 296 -3.22 8.11 -26.65
CA LEU A 296 -2.79 8.31 -25.26
C LEU A 296 -3.71 9.29 -24.52
N ARG A 297 -4.06 10.41 -25.18
CA ARG A 297 -5.00 11.40 -24.64
C ARG A 297 -6.39 10.81 -24.41
N SER A 298 -6.91 10.06 -25.37
CA SER A 298 -8.22 9.40 -25.27
C SER A 298 -8.24 8.35 -24.14
N VAL A 299 -7.20 7.53 -24.04
CA VAL A 299 -7.07 6.50 -22.99
C VAL A 299 -7.07 7.15 -21.60
N LEU A 300 -6.25 8.19 -21.38
CA LEU A 300 -6.16 8.84 -20.08
C LEU A 300 -7.46 9.59 -19.72
N SER A 301 -8.09 10.28 -20.68
CA SER A 301 -9.39 10.94 -20.46
C SER A 301 -10.48 9.93 -20.08
N SER A 302 -10.51 8.77 -20.75
CA SER A 302 -11.47 7.71 -20.44
C SER A 302 -11.24 7.11 -19.05
N ILE A 303 -9.98 6.94 -18.65
CA ILE A 303 -9.59 6.43 -17.35
C ILE A 303 -9.94 7.43 -16.24
N TYR A 304 -9.70 8.72 -16.46
CA TYR A 304 -10.11 9.76 -15.51
C TYR A 304 -11.63 9.79 -15.34
N ASN A 305 -12.39 9.70 -16.45
CA ASN A 305 -13.84 9.62 -16.38
C ASN A 305 -14.32 8.42 -15.57
N ALA A 306 -13.82 7.23 -15.90
CA ALA A 306 -14.18 6.01 -15.19
C ALA A 306 -13.70 6.06 -13.73
N GLY A 307 -12.46 6.50 -13.48
CA GLY A 307 -11.89 6.61 -12.15
C GLY A 307 -12.72 7.53 -11.25
N VAL A 308 -13.03 8.73 -11.70
CA VAL A 308 -13.86 9.66 -10.91
C VAL A 308 -15.27 9.13 -10.74
N PHE A 309 -15.88 8.59 -11.80
CA PHE A 309 -17.22 8.03 -11.73
C PHE A 309 -17.34 6.90 -10.71
N PHE A 310 -16.36 6.00 -10.62
CA PHE A 310 -16.41 4.90 -9.67
C PHE A 310 -15.89 5.25 -8.28
N LEU A 311 -14.88 6.12 -8.15
CA LEU A 311 -14.25 6.39 -6.86
C LEU A 311 -14.94 7.50 -6.07
N LEU A 312 -15.38 8.57 -6.72
CA LEU A 312 -15.89 9.76 -6.03
C LEU A 312 -17.13 9.48 -5.15
N PRO A 313 -18.17 8.76 -5.62
CA PRO A 313 -19.33 8.49 -4.78
C PRO A 313 -19.00 7.68 -3.53
N PHE A 314 -18.10 6.69 -3.64
CA PHE A 314 -17.64 5.93 -2.48
C PHE A 314 -16.81 6.78 -1.53
N THR A 315 -15.95 7.65 -2.07
CA THR A 315 -15.17 8.62 -1.29
C THR A 315 -16.10 9.50 -0.46
N LEU A 316 -17.11 10.10 -1.09
CA LEU A 316 -18.04 10.99 -0.41
C LEU A 316 -18.93 10.23 0.57
N LEU A 317 -19.38 9.03 0.21
CA LEU A 317 -20.13 8.16 1.12
C LEU A 317 -19.31 7.84 2.37
N LEU A 318 -18.06 7.40 2.21
CA LEU A 318 -17.18 7.08 3.33
C LEU A 318 -16.82 8.32 4.15
N ALA A 319 -16.63 9.48 3.53
CA ALA A 319 -16.35 10.73 4.23
C ALA A 319 -17.54 11.18 5.09
N VAL A 320 -18.77 11.12 4.56
CA VAL A 320 -19.99 11.54 5.28
C VAL A 320 -20.40 10.55 6.37
N PHE A 321 -20.27 9.25 6.11
CA PHE A 321 -20.63 8.17 7.05
C PHE A 321 -19.40 7.59 7.79
N SER A 322 -18.32 8.36 7.90
CA SER A 322 -17.07 7.93 8.55
C SER A 322 -17.28 7.51 10.01
N ARG A 323 -18.13 8.24 10.75
CA ARG A 323 -18.42 7.94 12.16
C ARG A 323 -19.13 6.60 12.31
N GLU A 324 -20.16 6.35 11.50
CA GLU A 324 -20.90 5.09 11.49
C GLU A 324 -20.01 3.93 11.06
N ALA A 325 -19.19 4.12 10.05
CA ALA A 325 -18.24 3.11 9.59
C ALA A 325 -17.25 2.72 10.71
N ILE A 326 -16.68 3.69 11.42
CA ILE A 326 -15.78 3.43 12.54
C ILE A 326 -16.50 2.71 13.68
N ILE A 327 -17.66 3.19 14.12
CA ILE A 327 -18.39 2.61 15.26
C ILE A 327 -18.85 1.18 14.94
N VAL A 328 -19.36 0.94 13.72
CA VAL A 328 -19.80 -0.39 13.30
C VAL A 328 -18.64 -1.39 13.28
N MET A 329 -17.48 -0.98 12.77
CA MET A 329 -16.34 -1.90 12.60
C MET A 329 -15.52 -2.05 13.89
N PHE A 330 -15.18 -0.94 14.54
CA PHE A 330 -14.16 -0.92 15.60
C PHE A 330 -14.74 -0.66 17.00
N GLY A 331 -15.87 -0.01 17.10
CA GLY A 331 -16.52 0.33 18.36
C GLY A 331 -16.61 1.83 18.62
N PRO A 332 -17.46 2.24 19.57
CA PRO A 332 -17.69 3.65 19.88
C PRO A 332 -16.47 4.36 20.47
N GLU A 333 -15.56 3.65 21.11
CA GLU A 333 -14.31 4.14 21.70
C GLU A 333 -13.36 4.72 20.62
N TYR A 334 -13.50 4.28 19.38
CA TYR A 334 -12.73 4.77 18.24
C TYR A 334 -13.45 5.86 17.44
N ALA A 335 -14.60 6.36 17.89
CA ALA A 335 -15.40 7.32 17.13
C ALA A 335 -14.64 8.60 16.72
N ALA A 336 -13.64 9.04 17.49
CA ALA A 336 -12.80 10.19 17.16
C ALA A 336 -11.99 10.00 15.87
N ALA A 337 -11.67 8.76 15.49
CA ALA A 337 -10.96 8.44 14.25
C ALA A 337 -11.77 8.83 12.99
N SER A 338 -13.09 9.05 13.11
CA SER A 338 -13.96 9.44 12.00
C SER A 338 -13.55 10.73 11.34
N VAL A 339 -13.00 11.70 12.09
CA VAL A 339 -12.52 12.97 11.55
C VAL A 339 -11.35 12.74 10.59
N ALA A 340 -10.38 11.92 11.01
CA ALA A 340 -9.27 11.55 10.13
C ALA A 340 -9.76 10.72 8.92
N LEU A 341 -10.71 9.79 9.12
CA LEU A 341 -11.25 8.97 8.03
C LEU A 341 -11.94 9.84 6.97
N SER A 342 -12.73 10.83 7.36
CA SER A 342 -13.35 11.77 6.42
C SER A 342 -12.33 12.45 5.53
N ILE A 343 -11.27 13.02 6.13
CA ILE A 343 -10.21 13.74 5.41
C ILE A 343 -9.39 12.78 4.54
N LEU A 344 -8.99 11.65 5.10
CA LEU A 344 -8.19 10.64 4.40
C LEU A 344 -8.96 9.98 3.25
N SER A 345 -10.30 9.88 3.30
CA SER A 345 -11.10 9.39 2.18
C SER A 345 -10.90 10.28 0.95
N VAL A 346 -10.93 11.60 1.12
CA VAL A 346 -10.64 12.56 0.04
C VAL A 346 -9.17 12.48 -0.37
N CYS A 347 -8.25 12.32 0.57
CA CYS A 347 -6.83 12.14 0.29
C CYS A 347 -6.58 10.93 -0.62
N PHE A 348 -7.14 9.77 -0.29
CA PHE A 348 -6.95 8.53 -1.03
C PHE A 348 -7.64 8.54 -2.41
N PHE A 349 -8.68 9.35 -2.59
CA PHE A 349 -9.21 9.64 -3.93
C PHE A 349 -8.17 10.31 -4.83
N PHE A 350 -7.50 11.37 -4.34
CA PHE A 350 -6.43 12.01 -5.11
C PHE A 350 -5.22 11.10 -5.30
N ARG A 351 -4.86 10.31 -4.30
CA ARG A 351 -3.82 9.29 -4.41
C ARG A 351 -4.14 8.24 -5.47
N ALA A 352 -5.39 7.81 -5.57
CA ALA A 352 -5.85 6.89 -6.59
C ALA A 352 -5.72 7.48 -8.00
N LEU A 353 -6.14 8.73 -8.21
CA LEU A 353 -5.95 9.42 -9.49
C LEU A 353 -4.46 9.64 -9.81
N GLN A 354 -3.64 9.95 -8.81
CA GLN A 354 -2.20 10.10 -8.96
C GLN A 354 -1.53 8.79 -9.39
N SER A 355 -1.95 7.63 -8.88
CA SER A 355 -1.41 6.33 -9.29
C SER A 355 -1.59 6.09 -10.79
N LEU A 356 -2.69 6.55 -11.35
CA LEU A 356 -2.94 6.53 -12.80
C LEU A 356 -1.96 7.45 -13.55
N ASN A 357 -1.73 8.67 -13.04
CA ASN A 357 -0.73 9.59 -13.62
C ASN A 357 0.66 8.96 -13.61
N PHE A 358 1.02 8.29 -12.54
CA PHE A 358 2.32 7.62 -12.41
C PHE A 358 2.46 6.46 -13.40
N ALA A 359 1.40 5.69 -13.67
CA ALA A 359 1.40 4.69 -14.72
C ALA A 359 1.71 5.30 -16.12
N PHE A 360 1.17 6.51 -16.40
CA PHE A 360 1.47 7.23 -17.62
C PHE A 360 2.90 7.77 -17.65
N LEU A 361 3.39 8.36 -16.57
CA LEU A 361 4.77 8.83 -16.49
C LEU A 361 5.76 7.67 -16.66
N TYR A 362 5.48 6.52 -16.04
CA TYR A 362 6.27 5.32 -16.19
C TYR A 362 6.26 4.80 -17.63
N GLY A 363 5.08 4.60 -18.20
CA GLY A 363 4.91 4.06 -19.56
C GLY A 363 5.45 4.95 -20.66
N THR A 364 5.61 6.26 -20.41
CA THR A 364 6.20 7.22 -21.33
C THR A 364 7.68 7.54 -21.05
N GLY A 365 8.33 6.75 -20.14
CA GLY A 365 9.75 6.89 -19.83
C GLY A 365 10.12 8.09 -18.96
N ARG A 366 9.17 8.77 -18.33
CA ARG A 366 9.38 9.98 -17.52
C ARG A 366 9.57 9.69 -16.03
N LEU A 367 10.34 8.65 -15.72
CA LEU A 367 10.60 8.19 -14.34
C LEU A 367 11.23 9.26 -13.45
N ARG A 368 12.12 10.10 -14.00
CA ARG A 368 12.73 11.20 -13.24
C ARG A 368 11.70 12.22 -12.76
N ALA A 369 10.73 12.56 -13.62
CA ALA A 369 9.64 13.45 -13.22
C ALA A 369 8.80 12.84 -12.09
N GLN A 370 8.45 11.56 -12.19
CA GLN A 370 7.75 10.84 -11.13
C GLN A 370 8.52 10.90 -9.80
N MET A 371 9.82 10.61 -9.82
CA MET A 371 10.67 10.66 -8.64
C MET A 371 10.68 12.06 -8.00
N HIS A 372 10.87 13.13 -8.80
CA HIS A 372 10.85 14.50 -8.28
C HIS A 372 9.49 14.86 -7.66
N ILE A 373 8.38 14.45 -8.27
CA ILE A 373 7.03 14.68 -7.73
C ILE A 373 6.87 14.01 -6.36
N ILE A 374 7.33 12.76 -6.21
CA ILE A 374 7.30 12.05 -4.93
C ILE A 374 8.10 12.82 -3.87
N TRP A 375 9.34 13.23 -4.19
CA TRP A 375 10.18 13.94 -3.23
C TRP A 375 9.64 15.32 -2.85
N VAL A 376 9.02 16.05 -3.78
CA VAL A 376 8.30 17.28 -3.45
C VAL A 376 7.17 16.99 -2.45
N GLY A 377 6.40 15.93 -2.69
CA GLY A 377 5.36 15.49 -1.74
C GLY A 377 5.92 15.14 -0.36
N VAL A 378 7.05 14.41 -0.30
CA VAL A 378 7.74 14.07 0.96
C VAL A 378 8.15 15.33 1.71
N VAL A 379 8.81 16.27 1.05
CA VAL A 379 9.27 17.51 1.68
C VAL A 379 8.09 18.31 2.24
N VAL A 380 7.04 18.51 1.44
CA VAL A 380 5.85 19.25 1.86
C VAL A 380 5.17 18.56 3.05
N ASN A 381 4.94 17.24 2.96
CA ASN A 381 4.34 16.47 4.06
C ASN A 381 5.19 16.53 5.33
N THR A 382 6.52 16.37 5.24
CA THR A 382 7.44 16.44 6.39
C THR A 382 7.39 17.81 7.06
N VAL A 383 7.47 18.88 6.27
CA VAL A 383 7.44 20.27 6.82
C VAL A 383 6.11 20.54 7.50
N LEU A 384 4.99 20.20 6.85
CA LEU A 384 3.66 20.40 7.44
C LEU A 384 3.47 19.55 8.70
N ASN A 385 3.96 18.30 8.72
CA ASN A 385 3.91 17.43 9.89
C ASN A 385 4.69 18.02 11.06
N ALA A 386 5.91 18.50 10.84
CA ALA A 386 6.72 19.12 11.87
C ALA A 386 6.08 20.37 12.48
N LEU A 387 5.38 21.16 11.66
CA LEU A 387 4.76 22.42 12.10
C LEU A 387 3.38 22.24 12.74
N LEU A 388 2.55 21.34 12.20
CA LEU A 388 1.13 21.29 12.54
C LEU A 388 0.77 20.13 13.47
N ILE A 389 1.43 18.97 13.41
CA ILE A 389 1.12 17.83 14.29
C ILE A 389 1.33 18.18 15.78
N PRO A 390 2.39 18.90 16.19
CA PRO A 390 2.55 19.24 17.60
C PRO A 390 1.36 20.01 18.20
N ARG A 391 0.65 20.80 17.37
CA ARG A 391 -0.48 21.62 17.81
C ARG A 391 -1.82 20.93 17.62
N TYR A 392 -2.04 20.27 16.48
CA TYR A 392 -3.34 19.80 16.05
C TYR A 392 -3.45 18.24 15.95
N GLY A 393 -2.37 17.52 16.30
CA GLY A 393 -2.36 16.06 16.39
C GLY A 393 -2.66 15.32 15.08
N PHE A 394 -3.29 14.15 15.21
CA PHE A 394 -3.58 13.23 14.08
C PHE A 394 -4.50 13.83 13.01
N VAL A 395 -5.32 14.83 13.37
CA VAL A 395 -6.18 15.53 12.39
C VAL A 395 -5.32 16.36 11.44
N ALA A 396 -4.28 17.04 11.97
CA ALA A 396 -3.31 17.74 11.13
C ALA A 396 -2.58 16.77 10.19
N ALA A 397 -2.18 15.61 10.68
CA ALA A 397 -1.56 14.58 9.84
C ALA A 397 -2.44 14.22 8.63
N ALA A 398 -3.76 14.04 8.83
CA ALA A 398 -4.69 13.76 7.76
C ALA A 398 -4.78 14.90 6.72
N TRP A 399 -4.83 16.16 7.18
CA TRP A 399 -4.82 17.32 6.27
C TRP A 399 -3.50 17.48 5.53
N ASN A 400 -2.37 17.26 6.20
CA ASN A 400 -1.04 17.38 5.61
C ASN A 400 -0.84 16.34 4.50
N THR A 401 -1.30 15.11 4.75
CA THR A 401 -1.27 14.02 3.76
C THR A 401 -2.18 14.33 2.58
N LEU A 402 -3.38 14.89 2.82
CA LEU A 402 -4.26 15.35 1.75
C LEU A 402 -3.59 16.45 0.92
N ALA A 403 -2.99 17.46 1.56
CA ALA A 403 -2.29 18.53 0.87
C ALA A 403 -1.14 18.02 0.00
N ALA A 404 -0.34 17.08 0.53
CA ALA A 404 0.77 16.47 -0.20
C ALA A 404 0.29 15.70 -1.44
N PHE A 405 -0.72 14.81 -1.30
CA PHE A 405 -1.23 14.03 -2.43
C PHE A 405 -1.99 14.89 -3.46
N LEU A 406 -2.70 15.92 -3.01
CA LEU A 406 -3.34 16.89 -3.91
C LEU A 406 -2.28 17.66 -4.73
N LEU A 407 -1.22 18.14 -4.08
CA LEU A 407 -0.11 18.80 -4.77
C LEU A 407 0.55 17.86 -5.78
N MET A 408 0.85 16.63 -5.38
CA MET A 408 1.46 15.63 -6.26
C MET A 408 0.54 15.29 -7.45
N PHE A 409 -0.78 15.21 -7.24
CA PHE A 409 -1.75 15.03 -8.31
C PHE A 409 -1.72 16.21 -9.28
N ILE A 410 -1.78 17.45 -8.77
CA ILE A 410 -1.76 18.67 -9.61
C ILE A 410 -0.47 18.75 -10.43
N VAL A 411 0.68 18.54 -9.78
CA VAL A 411 1.98 18.59 -10.49
C VAL A 411 2.11 17.48 -11.53
N SER A 412 1.72 16.24 -11.19
CA SER A 412 1.75 15.12 -12.13
C SER A 412 0.81 15.34 -13.32
N PHE A 413 -0.39 15.87 -13.06
CA PHE A 413 -1.32 16.25 -14.12
C PHE A 413 -0.75 17.35 -15.03
N PHE A 414 -0.15 18.41 -14.46
CA PHE A 414 0.47 19.50 -15.21
C PHE A 414 1.58 18.99 -16.14
N VAL A 415 2.43 18.08 -15.66
CA VAL A 415 3.47 17.44 -16.48
C VAL A 415 2.86 16.67 -17.64
N LEU A 416 1.77 15.94 -17.43
CA LEU A 416 1.07 15.18 -18.47
C LEU A 416 0.32 16.10 -19.45
N TRP A 417 -0.33 17.16 -18.93
CA TRP A 417 -0.98 18.18 -19.74
C TRP A 417 0.01 18.86 -20.70
N ARG A 418 1.15 19.31 -20.17
CA ARG A 418 2.19 19.95 -20.99
C ARG A 418 2.82 19.00 -22.02
N ALA A 419 2.97 17.73 -21.67
CA ALA A 419 3.62 16.74 -22.53
C ALA A 419 2.72 16.18 -23.63
N PHE A 420 1.44 15.99 -23.35
CA PHE A 420 0.50 15.27 -24.21
C PHE A 420 -0.78 16.06 -24.49
N GLY A 421 -0.95 17.27 -23.95
CA GLY A 421 -2.15 18.10 -24.11
C GLY A 421 -3.42 17.44 -23.55
N ILE A 422 -3.28 16.73 -22.41
CA ILE A 422 -4.38 16.01 -21.77
C ILE A 422 -5.30 17.02 -21.09
N VAL A 423 -6.61 16.88 -21.32
CA VAL A 423 -7.63 17.74 -20.71
C VAL A 423 -8.48 16.92 -19.76
N LEU A 424 -8.75 17.48 -18.57
CA LEU A 424 -9.67 16.87 -17.62
C LEU A 424 -11.11 16.93 -18.16
N PRO A 425 -11.88 15.87 -18.04
CA PRO A 425 -13.29 15.85 -18.43
C PRO A 425 -14.17 16.53 -17.36
N VAL A 426 -13.94 17.83 -17.14
CA VAL A 426 -14.53 18.63 -16.03
C VAL A 426 -16.05 18.53 -16.01
N ARG A 427 -16.70 18.57 -17.19
CA ARG A 427 -18.16 18.45 -17.28
C ARG A 427 -18.68 17.17 -16.66
N ASN A 428 -18.02 16.05 -16.96
CA ASN A 428 -18.43 14.75 -16.41
C ASN A 428 -18.11 14.65 -14.92
N TRP A 429 -17.00 15.26 -14.49
CA TRP A 429 -16.64 15.33 -13.08
C TRP A 429 -17.66 16.13 -12.27
N LEU A 430 -18.09 17.29 -12.77
CA LEU A 430 -19.15 18.10 -12.16
C LEU A 430 -20.47 17.32 -12.09
N ALA A 431 -20.87 16.66 -13.18
CA ALA A 431 -22.07 15.84 -13.19
C ALA A 431 -22.01 14.70 -12.18
N THR A 432 -20.86 14.01 -12.08
CA THR A 432 -20.61 12.97 -11.08
C THR A 432 -20.71 13.52 -9.66
N THR A 433 -20.10 14.67 -9.40
CA THR A 433 -20.08 15.32 -8.08
C THR A 433 -21.49 15.73 -7.66
N ILE A 434 -22.23 16.40 -8.55
CA ILE A 434 -23.61 16.84 -8.29
C ILE A 434 -24.51 15.63 -8.01
N LEU A 435 -24.45 14.60 -8.85
CA LEU A 435 -25.20 13.37 -8.65
C LEU A 435 -24.89 12.72 -7.30
N SER A 436 -23.60 12.62 -6.95
CA SER A 436 -23.17 12.04 -5.69
C SER A 436 -23.68 12.84 -4.48
N ILE A 437 -23.60 14.19 -4.54
CA ILE A 437 -24.08 15.06 -3.46
C ILE A 437 -25.61 14.94 -3.31
N VAL A 438 -26.36 14.99 -4.42
CA VAL A 438 -27.83 14.86 -4.37
C VAL A 438 -28.24 13.53 -3.75
N LEU A 439 -27.61 12.43 -4.18
CA LEU A 439 -27.90 11.11 -3.61
C LEU A 439 -27.50 11.00 -2.15
N LEU A 440 -26.39 11.63 -1.73
CA LEU A 440 -25.98 11.68 -0.33
C LEU A 440 -26.99 12.44 0.54
N LEU A 441 -27.55 13.55 0.05
CA LEU A 441 -28.61 14.29 0.75
C LEU A 441 -29.86 13.44 0.90
N VAL A 442 -30.27 12.71 -0.14
CA VAL A 442 -31.39 11.76 -0.07
C VAL A 442 -31.12 10.66 0.95
N VAL A 443 -29.94 10.10 0.94
CA VAL A 443 -29.52 9.06 1.88
C VAL A 443 -29.45 9.59 3.32
N ALA A 444 -28.95 10.81 3.52
CA ALA A 444 -28.92 11.44 4.84
C ALA A 444 -30.32 11.67 5.38
N TRP A 445 -31.28 12.06 4.53
CA TRP A 445 -32.69 12.18 4.86
C TRP A 445 -33.32 10.82 5.19
N LEU A 446 -33.10 9.79 4.37
CA LEU A 446 -33.58 8.43 4.62
C LEU A 446 -33.03 7.85 5.93
N LYS A 447 -31.79 8.21 6.31
CA LYS A 447 -31.19 7.81 7.58
C LYS A 447 -32.04 8.26 8.79
N GLY A 448 -32.63 9.45 8.73
CA GLY A 448 -33.53 9.94 9.77
C GLY A 448 -34.86 9.20 9.82
N SER A 449 -35.37 8.75 8.68
CA SER A 449 -36.72 8.18 8.51
C SER A 449 -36.78 6.66 8.76
N LEU A 450 -35.67 5.93 8.60
CA LEU A 450 -35.67 4.47 8.73
C LEU A 450 -35.46 4.05 10.20
N ALA A 451 -36.44 3.37 10.79
CA ALA A 451 -36.43 2.81 12.14
C ALA A 451 -35.75 1.42 12.17
N LEU A 452 -34.54 1.29 11.60
CA LEU A 452 -33.77 0.06 11.58
C LEU A 452 -32.57 0.13 12.54
N PRO A 453 -32.11 -1.00 13.11
CA PRO A 453 -30.82 -1.06 13.82
C PRO A 453 -29.65 -0.59 12.95
N LEU A 454 -28.57 -0.12 13.58
CA LEU A 454 -27.44 0.53 12.90
C LEU A 454 -26.85 -0.30 11.75
N TYR A 455 -26.61 -1.59 11.97
CA TYR A 455 -25.97 -2.47 10.97
C TYR A 455 -26.84 -2.69 9.71
N PRO A 456 -28.09 -3.20 9.79
CA PRO A 456 -28.93 -3.38 8.61
C PRO A 456 -29.26 -2.03 7.95
N LYS A 457 -29.40 -0.96 8.71
CA LYS A 457 -29.60 0.39 8.20
C LYS A 457 -28.45 0.85 7.30
N ALA A 458 -27.22 0.68 7.74
CA ALA A 458 -26.02 1.05 6.96
C ALA A 458 -25.93 0.25 5.65
N LEU A 459 -26.20 -1.07 5.69
CA LEU A 459 -26.19 -1.92 4.50
C LEU A 459 -27.27 -1.54 3.49
N VAL A 460 -28.51 -1.35 3.93
CA VAL A 460 -29.64 -0.97 3.06
C VAL A 460 -29.39 0.38 2.41
N ILE A 461 -28.97 1.37 3.19
CA ILE A 461 -28.67 2.71 2.71
C ILE A 461 -27.52 2.69 1.70
N GLY A 462 -26.43 1.99 2.02
CA GLY A 462 -25.28 1.83 1.12
C GLY A 462 -25.67 1.17 -0.21
N PHE A 463 -26.47 0.12 -0.14
CA PHE A 463 -26.98 -0.57 -1.35
C PHE A 463 -27.86 0.34 -2.21
N ILE A 464 -28.83 1.04 -1.59
CA ILE A 464 -29.72 1.99 -2.30
C ILE A 464 -28.89 3.09 -2.97
N PHE A 465 -27.91 3.66 -2.25
CA PHE A 465 -27.03 4.68 -2.80
C PHE A 465 -26.27 4.18 -4.03
N ILE A 466 -25.62 3.03 -3.93
CA ILE A 466 -24.82 2.45 -5.02
C ILE A 466 -25.71 2.12 -6.22
N ALA A 467 -26.85 1.46 -6.00
CA ALA A 467 -27.77 1.06 -7.06
C ALA A 467 -28.35 2.27 -7.78
N ALA A 468 -28.83 3.28 -7.04
CA ALA A 468 -29.33 4.53 -7.60
C ALA A 468 -28.25 5.31 -8.36
N TYR A 469 -27.04 5.39 -7.79
CA TYR A 469 -25.93 6.09 -8.41
C TYR A 469 -25.53 5.45 -9.75
N ILE A 470 -25.32 4.13 -9.77
CA ILE A 470 -24.95 3.41 -10.99
C ILE A 470 -26.10 3.50 -12.02
N GLY A 471 -27.35 3.29 -11.58
CA GLY A 471 -28.51 3.37 -12.45
C GLY A 471 -28.66 4.75 -13.11
N ILE A 472 -28.70 5.83 -12.33
CA ILE A 472 -28.86 7.19 -12.85
C ILE A 472 -27.61 7.60 -13.68
N GLY A 473 -26.41 7.31 -13.19
CA GLY A 473 -25.17 7.74 -13.84
C GLY A 473 -24.93 7.09 -15.20
N ILE A 474 -25.22 5.80 -15.34
CA ILE A 474 -25.03 5.07 -16.60
C ILE A 474 -26.20 5.26 -17.55
N PHE A 475 -27.44 5.05 -17.08
CA PHE A 475 -28.61 4.98 -17.96
C PHE A 475 -29.25 6.36 -18.23
N ALA A 476 -29.36 7.21 -17.21
CA ALA A 476 -30.01 8.52 -17.38
C ALA A 476 -29.02 9.58 -17.85
N LEU A 477 -27.89 9.77 -17.16
CA LEU A 477 -26.95 10.85 -17.45
C LEU A 477 -25.85 10.45 -18.44
N ARG A 478 -25.70 9.15 -18.72
CA ARG A 478 -24.68 8.61 -19.66
C ARG A 478 -23.28 9.19 -19.42
N ILE A 479 -22.92 9.42 -18.16
CA ILE A 479 -21.62 10.00 -17.73
C ILE A 479 -20.47 9.13 -18.25
N VAL A 480 -20.64 7.80 -18.13
CA VAL A 480 -19.74 6.82 -18.72
C VAL A 480 -20.50 6.01 -19.77
N ARG A 481 -20.05 6.08 -21.01
CA ARG A 481 -20.68 5.31 -22.10
C ARG A 481 -20.23 3.85 -22.02
N TRP A 482 -21.17 2.92 -22.13
CA TRP A 482 -20.90 1.46 -22.14
C TRP A 482 -19.83 1.07 -23.18
N GLN A 483 -19.79 1.78 -24.31
CA GLN A 483 -18.77 1.59 -25.33
C GLN A 483 -17.36 1.94 -24.84
N GLN A 484 -17.20 2.95 -23.98
CA GLN A 484 -15.91 3.32 -23.38
C GLN A 484 -15.41 2.24 -22.41
N LEU A 485 -16.32 1.68 -21.60
CA LEU A 485 -16.00 0.55 -20.71
C LEU A 485 -15.61 -0.70 -21.52
N ARG A 486 -16.35 -1.00 -22.58
CA ARG A 486 -16.01 -2.09 -23.51
C ARG A 486 -14.66 -1.88 -24.18
N GLN A 487 -14.36 -0.66 -24.64
CA GLN A 487 -13.07 -0.35 -25.25
C GLN A 487 -11.92 -0.48 -24.26
N LEU A 488 -12.09 -0.02 -23.01
CA LEU A 488 -11.10 -0.22 -21.95
C LEU A 488 -10.92 -1.70 -21.64
N ALA A 489 -12.00 -2.45 -21.49
CA ALA A 489 -11.95 -3.89 -21.25
C ALA A 489 -11.28 -4.63 -22.42
N SER A 490 -11.64 -4.32 -23.67
CA SER A 490 -11.03 -4.93 -24.85
C SER A 490 -9.55 -4.57 -25.01
N ALA A 491 -9.16 -3.31 -24.70
CA ALA A 491 -7.77 -2.88 -24.70
C ALA A 491 -6.95 -3.62 -23.62
N LEU A 492 -7.52 -3.80 -22.42
CA LEU A 492 -6.90 -4.59 -21.37
C LEU A 492 -6.79 -6.07 -21.73
N LEU A 493 -7.85 -6.66 -22.30
CA LEU A 493 -7.86 -8.05 -22.72
C LEU A 493 -6.90 -8.29 -23.93
N SER A 494 -6.86 -7.38 -24.89
CA SER A 494 -5.91 -7.49 -26.01
C SER A 494 -4.46 -7.34 -25.58
N ALA A 495 -4.18 -6.48 -24.58
CA ALA A 495 -2.85 -6.35 -23.99
C ALA A 495 -2.44 -7.62 -23.22
N LEU A 496 -3.39 -8.35 -22.66
CA LEU A 496 -3.18 -9.64 -22.01
C LEU A 496 -3.07 -10.80 -23.02
N GLY A 497 -3.83 -10.76 -24.13
CA GLY A 497 -3.89 -11.80 -25.14
C GLY A 497 -2.83 -11.71 -26.25
N SER A 498 -2.22 -10.52 -26.46
CA SER A 498 -1.21 -10.33 -27.52
C SER A 498 0.15 -11.00 -27.26
N LYS A 499 0.27 -11.79 -26.19
CA LYS A 499 1.47 -12.57 -25.85
C LYS A 499 1.38 -14.05 -26.26
N GLU A 500 0.32 -14.46 -26.93
CA GLU A 500 0.17 -15.85 -27.43
C GLU A 500 0.39 -16.00 -28.96
N LYS A 501 0.91 -14.96 -29.65
CA LYS A 501 1.34 -15.10 -31.04
C LYS A 501 2.82 -14.76 -31.21
#